data_36804e9ff29cc8fd4b374a945ec5cced
#
_entry.id   36804e9ff29cc8fd4b374a945ec5cced
#
_cell.length_a   1.000
_cell.length_b   1.000
_cell.length_c   1.000
_cell.angle_alpha   90.00
_cell.angle_beta   90.00
_cell.angle_gamma   90.00
#
_symmetry.space_group_name_H-M   'P 1'
#
loop_
_entity.id
_entity.type
_entity.pdbx_description
1 polymer ?
#
loop_
_entity_poly.entity_id
_entity_poly.type
_entity_poly.pdbx_seq_one_letter_code
_entity_poly.pdbx_strand_id
1 'polypeptide(L)'
;MENNGGELLEEKKEGRKIAINFEDFTFKYESQSEPTLHNINLKIYEGEKIVIVGPSGSGKSTLGHCINGLAPYFYKGEIEGKLEIYGKRCKEIFEHSKYVGTVLQDSDAQFVGLTVAEDIAFALENDEVETAVMKEKVKEIAQFVRIETLLDLKPHDLSGGQKQKVSLAGIMVDNAKIVLYDEPLANLDPLSGKYAIELISELHKDKKLTTVIIEHRLEDVLHREIDRIIVVDKGRIIADDTPDNILKENLLSKMN
;
A
#
# COMPACT_ATOMS: atom_id res chain seq x y z
N MET A 1 18.36 -7.21 30.38
CA MET A 1 17.50 -5.97 30.25
C MET A 1 16.47 -6.30 29.21
N GLU A 2 15.31 -6.70 29.75
CA GLU A 2 14.25 -7.42 29.02
C GLU A 2 13.33 -6.45 28.26
N ASN A 3 13.07 -6.83 27.08
CA ASN A 3 11.83 -6.74 26.26
C ASN A 3 10.79 -5.60 26.54
N ASN A 4 11.22 -4.35 26.62
CA ASN A 4 10.27 -3.22 26.73
C ASN A 4 9.64 -2.79 25.39
N GLY A 5 10.13 -3.29 24.25
CA GLY A 5 9.63 -2.92 22.93
C GLY A 5 8.27 -3.55 22.56
N GLY A 6 8.09 -4.82 22.90
CA GLY A 6 6.85 -5.55 22.65
C GLY A 6 5.67 -5.07 23.49
N GLU A 7 5.92 -4.76 24.77
CA GLU A 7 4.89 -4.20 25.68
C GLU A 7 4.41 -2.81 25.24
N LEU A 8 5.30 -1.95 24.79
CA LEU A 8 4.97 -0.61 24.28
C LEU A 8 4.16 -0.66 22.97
N LEU A 9 4.35 -1.69 22.14
CA LEU A 9 3.55 -1.91 20.95
C LEU A 9 2.15 -2.43 21.29
N GLU A 10 2.03 -3.31 22.28
CA GLU A 10 0.73 -3.83 22.71
C GLU A 10 -0.12 -2.75 23.41
N GLU A 11 0.46 -1.93 24.28
CA GLU A 11 -0.25 -0.81 24.90
C GLU A 11 -0.75 0.22 23.88
N LYS A 12 0.00 0.50 22.80
CA LYS A 12 -0.43 1.38 21.72
C LYS A 12 -1.55 0.77 20.86
N LYS A 13 -1.78 -0.54 20.94
CA LYS A 13 -2.78 -1.28 20.12
C LYS A 13 -4.14 -1.41 20.82
N GLU A 14 -4.21 -1.25 22.16
CA GLU A 14 -5.46 -1.36 22.90
C GLU A 14 -6.48 -0.29 22.46
N GLY A 15 -7.63 -0.75 21.95
CA GLY A 15 -8.71 0.12 21.48
C GLY A 15 -8.62 0.59 20.02
N ARG A 16 -7.53 0.30 19.29
CA ARG A 16 -7.43 0.63 17.87
C ARG A 16 -8.26 -0.32 16.99
N LYS A 17 -8.90 0.24 15.98
CA LYS A 17 -9.63 -0.53 14.99
C LYS A 17 -8.68 -1.25 14.04
N ILE A 18 -8.93 -2.54 13.79
CA ILE A 18 -8.14 -3.33 12.84
C ILE A 18 -8.60 -2.99 11.43
N ALA A 19 -7.67 -2.54 10.60
CA ALA A 19 -7.89 -2.26 9.18
C ALA A 19 -7.71 -3.51 8.33
N ILE A 20 -6.65 -4.30 8.58
CA ILE A 20 -6.34 -5.54 7.87
C ILE A 20 -6.05 -6.63 8.89
N ASN A 21 -6.67 -7.80 8.73
CA ASN A 21 -6.48 -8.95 9.62
C ASN A 21 -6.27 -10.23 8.82
N PHE A 22 -5.09 -10.81 8.93
CA PHE A 22 -4.77 -12.16 8.46
C PHE A 22 -4.75 -13.10 9.66
N GLU A 23 -5.48 -14.23 9.56
CA GLU A 23 -5.52 -15.29 10.57
C GLU A 23 -5.24 -16.64 9.89
N ASP A 24 -4.12 -17.28 10.26
CA ASP A 24 -3.65 -18.58 9.73
C ASP A 24 -3.71 -18.63 8.19
N PHE A 25 -3.42 -17.49 7.55
CA PHE A 25 -3.66 -17.27 6.14
C PHE A 25 -2.55 -17.91 5.29
N THR A 26 -2.95 -18.77 4.36
CA THR A 26 -2.08 -19.41 3.36
C THR A 26 -2.64 -19.14 1.99
N PHE A 27 -1.78 -18.81 1.03
CA PHE A 27 -2.17 -18.58 -0.35
C PHE A 27 -1.27 -19.35 -1.33
N LYS A 28 -1.90 -20.04 -2.27
CA LYS A 28 -1.25 -20.80 -3.35
C LYS A 28 -1.80 -20.37 -4.69
N TYR A 29 -0.96 -19.91 -5.60
CA TYR A 29 -1.37 -19.65 -6.98
C TYR A 29 -1.77 -20.95 -7.68
N GLU A 30 -2.79 -20.91 -8.55
CA GLU A 30 -3.24 -22.09 -9.32
C GLU A 30 -2.13 -22.66 -10.21
N SER A 31 -1.22 -21.80 -10.66
CA SER A 31 -0.06 -22.17 -11.49
C SER A 31 1.11 -22.80 -10.71
N GLN A 32 1.03 -22.90 -9.39
CA GLN A 32 2.12 -23.37 -8.53
C GLN A 32 1.70 -24.63 -7.75
N SER A 33 2.69 -25.49 -7.49
CA SER A 33 2.49 -26.70 -6.67
C SER A 33 2.49 -26.42 -5.17
N GLU A 34 3.27 -25.40 -4.75
CA GLU A 34 3.47 -25.05 -3.35
C GLU A 34 2.87 -23.66 -3.06
N PRO A 35 2.42 -23.43 -1.83
CA PRO A 35 1.96 -22.10 -1.40
C PRO A 35 3.07 -21.05 -1.52
N THR A 36 2.68 -19.82 -1.88
CA THR A 36 3.56 -18.64 -1.88
C THR A 36 3.55 -17.94 -0.53
N LEU A 37 2.42 -17.98 0.19
CA LEU A 37 2.29 -17.47 1.56
C LEU A 37 1.91 -18.61 2.48
N HIS A 38 2.53 -18.68 3.66
CA HIS A 38 2.36 -19.77 4.62
C HIS A 38 2.01 -19.24 6.00
N ASN A 39 0.80 -19.56 6.47
CA ASN A 39 0.35 -19.32 7.84
C ASN A 39 0.64 -17.89 8.31
N ILE A 40 0.23 -16.89 7.50
CA ILE A 40 0.37 -15.49 7.82
C ILE A 40 -0.61 -15.12 8.93
N ASN A 41 -0.09 -14.60 10.03
CA ASN A 41 -0.82 -13.99 11.13
C ASN A 41 -0.37 -12.54 11.25
N LEU A 42 -1.21 -11.59 10.84
CA LEU A 42 -0.86 -10.17 10.78
C LEU A 42 -2.08 -9.30 11.03
N LYS A 43 -1.95 -8.35 11.96
CA LYS A 43 -2.93 -7.30 12.19
C LYS A 43 -2.31 -5.95 11.88
N ILE A 44 -2.95 -5.17 11.01
CA ILE A 44 -2.59 -3.78 10.72
C ILE A 44 -3.74 -2.91 11.22
N TYR A 45 -3.42 -1.92 12.02
CA TYR A 45 -4.42 -1.07 12.67
C TYR A 45 -4.68 0.20 11.86
N GLU A 46 -5.90 0.74 12.00
CA GLU A 46 -6.30 1.97 11.32
C GLU A 46 -5.34 3.12 11.67
N GLY A 47 -4.85 3.81 10.63
CA GLY A 47 -3.90 4.91 10.76
C GLY A 47 -2.46 4.48 11.03
N GLU A 48 -2.10 3.19 10.92
CA GLU A 48 -0.70 2.77 10.93
C GLU A 48 -0.02 3.02 9.58
N LYS A 49 1.27 3.38 9.64
CA LYS A 49 2.17 3.39 8.50
C LYS A 49 3.22 2.31 8.67
N ILE A 50 3.09 1.26 7.86
CA ILE A 50 3.96 0.09 7.92
C ILE A 50 4.78 -0.07 6.64
N VAL A 51 5.93 -0.71 6.78
CA VAL A 51 6.77 -1.11 5.65
C VAL A 51 6.95 -2.62 5.66
N ILE A 52 6.72 -3.25 4.51
CA ILE A 52 6.93 -4.69 4.29
C ILE A 52 8.21 -4.84 3.49
N VAL A 53 9.19 -5.53 4.06
CA VAL A 53 10.50 -5.76 3.45
C VAL A 53 10.83 -7.25 3.36
N GLY A 54 11.80 -7.58 2.52
CA GLY A 54 12.29 -8.95 2.36
C GLY A 54 12.94 -9.17 0.99
N PRO A 55 13.62 -10.30 0.77
CA PRO A 55 14.27 -10.63 -0.50
C PRO A 55 13.29 -10.65 -1.67
N SER A 56 13.80 -10.57 -2.89
CA SER A 56 12.99 -10.81 -4.09
C SER A 56 12.41 -12.22 -4.06
N GLY A 57 11.14 -12.35 -4.44
CA GLY A 57 10.45 -13.65 -4.38
C GLY A 57 10.03 -14.12 -2.99
N SER A 58 10.20 -13.32 -1.92
CA SER A 58 9.80 -13.72 -0.57
C SER A 58 8.28 -13.75 -0.32
N GLY A 59 7.45 -13.24 -1.26
CA GLY A 59 6.00 -13.22 -1.14
C GLY A 59 5.39 -11.85 -0.82
N LYS A 60 6.17 -10.76 -0.76
CA LYS A 60 5.69 -9.40 -0.42
C LYS A 60 4.59 -8.90 -1.37
N SER A 61 4.85 -8.94 -2.68
CA SER A 61 3.85 -8.50 -3.67
C SER A 61 2.62 -9.40 -3.66
N THR A 62 2.78 -10.72 -3.38
CA THR A 62 1.64 -11.63 -3.18
C THR A 62 0.81 -11.23 -1.96
N LEU A 63 1.45 -10.83 -0.85
CA LEU A 63 0.75 -10.31 0.32
C LEU A 63 -0.02 -9.03 -0.03
N GLY A 64 0.59 -8.11 -0.79
CA GLY A 64 -0.07 -6.92 -1.33
C GLY A 64 -1.26 -7.26 -2.23
N HIS A 65 -1.09 -8.23 -3.14
CA HIS A 65 -2.18 -8.70 -4.01
C HIS A 65 -3.35 -9.31 -3.24
N CYS A 66 -3.09 -9.96 -2.10
CA CYS A 66 -4.16 -10.43 -1.24
C CYS A 66 -4.88 -9.26 -0.56
N ILE A 67 -4.16 -8.23 -0.11
CA ILE A 67 -4.75 -7.04 0.53
C ILE A 67 -5.66 -6.28 -0.44
N ASN A 68 -5.26 -6.08 -1.69
CA ASN A 68 -6.03 -5.33 -2.69
C ASN A 68 -7.03 -6.19 -3.49
N GLY A 69 -7.09 -7.49 -3.23
CA GLY A 69 -8.01 -8.41 -3.88
C GLY A 69 -7.60 -8.87 -5.29
N LEU A 70 -6.42 -8.50 -5.80
CA LEU A 70 -5.90 -9.08 -7.04
C LEU A 70 -5.69 -10.60 -6.91
N ALA A 71 -5.27 -11.07 -5.74
CA ALA A 71 -5.28 -12.48 -5.39
C ALA A 71 -6.40 -12.74 -4.37
N PRO A 72 -7.30 -13.71 -4.58
CA PRO A 72 -7.32 -14.72 -5.64
C PRO A 72 -8.16 -14.35 -6.89
N TYR A 73 -8.69 -13.14 -6.98
CA TYR A 73 -9.77 -12.85 -7.95
C TYR A 73 -9.27 -12.59 -9.37
N PHE A 74 -8.14 -11.91 -9.54
CA PHE A 74 -7.45 -11.75 -10.83
C PHE A 74 -6.35 -12.81 -10.99
N TYR A 75 -5.43 -12.88 -10.04
CA TYR A 75 -4.43 -13.94 -9.95
C TYR A 75 -5.03 -15.14 -9.23
N LYS A 76 -5.55 -16.11 -10.00
CA LYS A 76 -6.25 -17.28 -9.47
C LYS A 76 -5.40 -18.08 -8.49
N GLY A 77 -6.04 -18.56 -7.42
CA GLY A 77 -5.37 -19.32 -6.38
C GLY A 77 -6.31 -19.79 -5.30
N GLU A 78 -5.77 -20.59 -4.39
CA GLU A 78 -6.46 -21.17 -3.25
C GLU A 78 -6.06 -20.44 -1.98
N ILE A 79 -7.05 -20.18 -1.12
CA ILE A 79 -6.88 -19.56 0.20
C ILE A 79 -7.25 -20.57 1.27
N GLU A 80 -6.38 -20.69 2.29
CA GLU A 80 -6.71 -21.28 3.58
C GLU A 80 -6.64 -20.17 4.65
N GLY A 81 -7.41 -20.30 5.72
CA GLY A 81 -7.46 -19.30 6.78
C GLY A 81 -8.37 -18.12 6.43
N LYS A 82 -7.99 -16.91 6.86
CA LYS A 82 -8.87 -15.74 6.83
C LYS A 82 -8.12 -14.45 6.52
N LEU A 83 -8.70 -13.66 5.63
CA LEU A 83 -8.34 -12.25 5.41
C LEU A 83 -9.58 -11.38 5.57
N GLU A 84 -9.50 -10.37 6.41
CA GLU A 84 -10.55 -9.38 6.59
C GLU A 84 -10.01 -7.95 6.42
N ILE A 85 -10.77 -7.13 5.72
CA ILE A 85 -10.55 -5.70 5.60
C ILE A 85 -11.66 -5.00 6.40
N TYR A 86 -11.30 -4.26 7.45
CA TYR A 86 -12.25 -3.66 8.40
C TYR A 86 -13.29 -4.66 8.93
N GLY A 87 -12.86 -5.89 9.24
CA GLY A 87 -13.70 -6.96 9.77
C GLY A 87 -14.64 -7.61 8.74
N LYS A 88 -14.45 -7.32 7.44
CA LYS A 88 -15.23 -7.92 6.36
C LYS A 88 -14.36 -8.85 5.52
N ARG A 89 -14.87 -10.04 5.21
CA ARG A 89 -14.33 -10.90 4.17
C ARG A 89 -14.84 -10.40 2.83
N CYS A 90 -13.99 -9.72 2.08
CA CYS A 90 -14.31 -9.32 0.71
C CYS A 90 -14.32 -10.53 -0.22
N LYS A 91 -15.33 -10.62 -1.10
CA LYS A 91 -15.54 -11.78 -2.00
C LYS A 91 -15.17 -11.49 -3.45
N GLU A 92 -14.84 -10.26 -3.77
CA GLU A 92 -14.49 -9.79 -5.10
C GLU A 92 -13.63 -8.52 -5.04
N ILE A 93 -12.92 -8.21 -6.13
CA ILE A 93 -12.02 -7.05 -6.23
C ILE A 93 -12.74 -5.74 -5.88
N PHE A 94 -13.96 -5.57 -6.37
CA PHE A 94 -14.77 -4.36 -6.14
C PHE A 94 -15.04 -4.11 -4.64
N GLU A 95 -15.19 -5.16 -3.82
CA GLU A 95 -15.35 -4.98 -2.38
C GLU A 95 -14.04 -4.51 -1.72
N HIS A 96 -12.87 -5.01 -2.21
CA HIS A 96 -11.56 -4.55 -1.75
C HIS A 96 -11.31 -3.09 -2.15
N SER A 97 -11.63 -2.70 -3.39
CA SER A 97 -11.36 -1.35 -3.91
C SER A 97 -12.07 -0.25 -3.11
N LYS A 98 -13.18 -0.54 -2.47
CA LYS A 98 -13.87 0.40 -1.55
C LYS A 98 -13.04 0.81 -0.32
N TYR A 99 -12.02 0.04 0.00
CA TYR A 99 -11.16 0.29 1.17
C TYR A 99 -9.71 0.51 0.80
N VAL A 100 -9.22 -0.18 -0.23
CA VAL A 100 -7.81 -0.28 -0.58
C VAL A 100 -7.55 0.34 -1.94
N GLY A 101 -6.84 1.45 -1.96
CA GLY A 101 -6.24 1.99 -3.17
C GLY A 101 -4.80 1.49 -3.32
N THR A 102 -4.37 1.23 -4.56
CA THR A 102 -3.02 0.71 -4.83
C THR A 102 -2.28 1.59 -5.81
N VAL A 103 -1.07 2.03 -5.44
CA VAL A 103 -0.09 2.64 -6.34
C VAL A 103 0.84 1.53 -6.80
N LEU A 104 0.81 1.21 -8.10
CA LEU A 104 1.61 0.15 -8.69
C LEU A 104 3.04 0.61 -8.99
N GLN A 105 3.98 -0.36 -9.05
CA GLN A 105 5.37 -0.16 -9.44
C GLN A 105 5.51 0.51 -10.82
N ASP A 106 4.69 0.07 -11.79
CA ASP A 106 4.60 0.66 -13.12
C ASP A 106 3.40 1.61 -13.19
N SER A 107 3.63 2.89 -12.93
CA SER A 107 2.59 3.91 -13.01
C SER A 107 2.06 4.13 -14.43
N ASP A 108 2.83 3.80 -15.49
CA ASP A 108 2.39 3.97 -16.87
C ASP A 108 1.26 2.99 -17.23
N ALA A 109 1.29 1.79 -16.68
CA ALA A 109 0.23 0.81 -16.87
C ALA A 109 -1.07 1.13 -16.10
N GLN A 110 -1.04 2.12 -15.24
CA GLN A 110 -2.17 2.49 -14.38
C GLN A 110 -3.10 3.54 -15.03
N PHE A 111 -2.59 4.32 -16.01
CA PHE A 111 -3.36 5.41 -16.63
C PHE A 111 -4.34 4.92 -17.68
N VAL A 112 -5.58 5.35 -17.55
CA VAL A 112 -6.70 5.05 -18.49
C VAL A 112 -7.29 6.30 -19.12
N GLY A 113 -7.16 7.47 -18.48
CA GLY A 113 -7.65 8.77 -18.96
C GLY A 113 -6.83 9.34 -20.12
N LEU A 114 -7.45 10.12 -20.99
CA LEU A 114 -6.76 10.88 -22.04
C LEU A 114 -6.04 12.10 -21.46
N THR A 115 -6.58 12.67 -20.39
CA THR A 115 -6.00 13.75 -19.61
C THR A 115 -5.85 13.33 -18.16
N VAL A 116 -5.00 14.06 -17.42
CA VAL A 116 -4.83 13.87 -15.97
C VAL A 116 -6.16 14.03 -15.23
N ALA A 117 -6.97 15.01 -15.61
CA ALA A 117 -8.27 15.24 -15.00
C ALA A 117 -9.22 14.06 -15.17
N GLU A 118 -9.27 13.48 -16.40
CA GLU A 118 -10.08 12.30 -16.70
C GLU A 118 -9.58 11.07 -15.96
N ASP A 119 -8.27 10.90 -15.85
CA ASP A 119 -7.67 9.77 -15.13
C ASP A 119 -8.02 9.81 -13.64
N ILE A 120 -7.90 10.97 -13.00
CA ILE A 120 -8.31 11.16 -11.60
C ILE A 120 -9.82 10.95 -11.43
N ALA A 121 -10.65 11.39 -12.39
CA ALA A 121 -12.11 11.27 -12.33
C ALA A 121 -12.61 9.84 -12.52
N PHE A 122 -11.79 8.94 -13.08
CA PHE A 122 -12.22 7.61 -13.54
C PHE A 122 -12.95 6.78 -12.46
N ALA A 123 -12.46 6.78 -11.23
CA ALA A 123 -13.11 6.07 -10.13
C ALA A 123 -14.50 6.66 -9.82
N LEU A 124 -14.63 7.98 -9.85
CA LEU A 124 -15.90 8.68 -9.60
C LEU A 124 -16.91 8.49 -10.73
N GLU A 125 -16.44 8.33 -11.97
CA GLU A 125 -17.31 7.99 -13.12
C GLU A 125 -17.90 6.59 -12.95
N ASN A 126 -17.09 5.62 -12.52
CA ASN A 126 -17.56 4.26 -12.23
C ASN A 126 -18.60 4.21 -11.11
N ASP A 127 -18.52 5.13 -10.16
CA ASP A 127 -19.48 5.29 -9.06
C ASP A 127 -20.69 6.18 -9.42
N GLU A 128 -20.84 6.55 -10.70
CA GLU A 128 -21.93 7.38 -11.22
C GLU A 128 -22.07 8.73 -10.50
N VAL A 129 -20.96 9.32 -10.03
CA VAL A 129 -20.96 10.62 -9.35
C VAL A 129 -21.33 11.73 -10.33
N GLU A 130 -22.16 12.69 -9.91
CA GLU A 130 -22.58 13.84 -10.71
C GLU A 130 -21.36 14.65 -11.22
N THR A 131 -21.37 15.03 -12.51
CA THR A 131 -20.23 15.70 -13.18
C THR A 131 -19.75 16.97 -12.47
N ALA A 132 -20.67 17.74 -11.87
CA ALA A 132 -20.29 18.97 -11.14
C ALA A 132 -19.49 18.62 -9.87
N VAL A 133 -19.93 17.61 -9.13
CA VAL A 133 -19.25 17.07 -7.93
C VAL A 133 -17.90 16.45 -8.29
N MET A 134 -17.83 15.66 -9.39
CA MET A 134 -16.56 15.11 -9.88
C MET A 134 -15.52 16.21 -10.14
N LYS A 135 -15.89 17.25 -10.88
CA LYS A 135 -14.98 18.36 -11.20
C LYS A 135 -14.45 19.07 -9.96
N GLU A 136 -15.29 19.24 -8.95
CA GLU A 136 -14.89 19.84 -7.67
C GLU A 136 -13.90 18.94 -6.93
N LYS A 137 -14.22 17.66 -6.76
CA LYS A 137 -13.34 16.68 -6.11
C LYS A 137 -11.99 16.54 -6.82
N VAL A 138 -11.99 16.46 -8.15
CA VAL A 138 -10.74 16.39 -8.94
C VAL A 138 -9.89 17.63 -8.70
N LYS A 139 -10.50 18.84 -8.68
CA LYS A 139 -9.79 20.09 -8.42
C LYS A 139 -9.22 20.12 -6.99
N GLU A 140 -10.00 19.72 -5.99
CA GLU A 140 -9.56 19.66 -4.59
C GLU A 140 -8.35 18.74 -4.42
N ILE A 141 -8.44 17.51 -4.95
CA ILE A 141 -7.34 16.56 -4.81
C ILE A 141 -6.10 16.98 -5.61
N ALA A 142 -6.29 17.58 -6.79
CA ALA A 142 -5.18 18.10 -7.59
C ALA A 142 -4.42 19.21 -6.85
N GLN A 143 -5.13 20.12 -6.18
CA GLN A 143 -4.53 21.15 -5.33
C GLN A 143 -3.77 20.53 -4.15
N PHE A 144 -4.35 19.54 -3.52
CA PHE A 144 -3.75 18.85 -2.38
C PHE A 144 -2.40 18.21 -2.74
N VAL A 145 -2.33 17.48 -3.88
CA VAL A 145 -1.08 16.85 -4.34
C VAL A 145 -0.22 17.79 -5.21
N ARG A 146 -0.63 19.06 -5.40
CA ARG A 146 0.09 20.10 -6.14
C ARG A 146 0.33 19.73 -7.61
N ILE A 147 -0.75 19.38 -8.32
CA ILE A 147 -0.75 19.04 -9.75
C ILE A 147 -1.84 19.77 -10.54
N GLU A 148 -2.43 20.83 -9.98
CA GLU A 148 -3.51 21.58 -10.62
C GLU A 148 -3.16 22.10 -12.01
N THR A 149 -1.88 22.40 -12.27
CA THR A 149 -1.39 22.85 -13.58
C THR A 149 -1.22 21.73 -14.60
N LEU A 150 -1.37 20.47 -14.17
CA LEU A 150 -1.17 19.29 -15.00
C LEU A 150 -2.50 18.69 -15.51
N LEU A 151 -3.64 19.16 -15.03
CA LEU A 151 -4.96 18.55 -15.26
C LEU A 151 -5.31 18.36 -16.74
N ASP A 152 -4.90 19.28 -17.61
CA ASP A 152 -5.17 19.23 -19.06
C ASP A 152 -4.08 18.49 -19.86
N LEU A 153 -3.00 18.04 -19.19
CA LEU A 153 -1.92 17.32 -19.86
C LEU A 153 -2.27 15.84 -20.02
N LYS A 154 -1.60 15.20 -20.97
CA LYS A 154 -1.70 13.73 -21.15
C LYS A 154 -0.80 13.04 -20.11
N PRO A 155 -1.26 11.95 -19.48
CA PRO A 155 -0.44 11.20 -18.51
C PRO A 155 0.94 10.77 -19.04
N HIS A 156 1.03 10.44 -20.32
CA HIS A 156 2.28 10.01 -20.95
C HIS A 156 3.36 11.14 -21.05
N ASP A 157 2.94 12.40 -21.02
CA ASP A 157 3.85 13.54 -21.11
C ASP A 157 4.45 13.93 -19.75
N LEU A 158 4.05 13.24 -18.68
CA LEU A 158 4.46 13.55 -17.32
C LEU A 158 5.80 12.89 -16.94
N SER A 159 6.57 13.54 -16.06
CA SER A 159 7.71 12.91 -15.40
C SER A 159 7.27 11.80 -14.42
N GLY A 160 8.17 10.86 -14.06
CA GLY A 160 7.85 9.78 -13.13
C GLY A 160 7.27 10.27 -11.80
N GLY A 161 7.83 11.32 -11.19
CA GLY A 161 7.29 11.90 -9.97
C GLY A 161 5.92 12.57 -10.14
N GLN A 162 5.64 13.17 -11.31
CA GLN A 162 4.32 13.72 -11.63
C GLN A 162 3.30 12.56 -11.81
N LYS A 163 3.68 11.49 -12.50
CA LYS A 163 2.85 10.29 -12.67
C LYS A 163 2.44 9.69 -11.33
N GLN A 164 3.38 9.56 -10.40
CA GLN A 164 3.05 9.08 -9.04
C GLN A 164 2.03 9.97 -8.33
N LYS A 165 2.17 11.30 -8.43
CA LYS A 165 1.19 12.23 -7.85
C LYS A 165 -0.19 12.08 -8.47
N VAL A 166 -0.27 11.87 -9.78
CA VAL A 166 -1.55 11.64 -10.49
C VAL A 166 -2.17 10.32 -10.07
N SER A 167 -1.41 9.21 -10.04
CA SER A 167 -1.87 7.91 -9.55
C SER A 167 -2.42 8.01 -8.12
N LEU A 168 -1.70 8.74 -7.27
CA LEU A 168 -2.12 8.96 -5.90
C LEU A 168 -3.40 9.80 -5.80
N ALA A 169 -3.54 10.85 -6.62
CA ALA A 169 -4.77 11.65 -6.70
C ALA A 169 -5.97 10.79 -7.12
N GLY A 170 -5.81 9.91 -8.12
CA GLY A 170 -6.85 8.99 -8.57
C GLY A 170 -7.32 8.01 -7.49
N ILE A 171 -6.40 7.53 -6.63
CA ILE A 171 -6.74 6.68 -5.49
C ILE A 171 -7.48 7.46 -4.39
N MET A 172 -7.04 8.70 -4.14
CA MET A 172 -7.54 9.48 -3.01
C MET A 172 -8.87 10.17 -3.29
N VAL A 173 -9.21 10.41 -4.55
CA VAL A 173 -10.47 11.06 -4.94
C VAL A 173 -11.68 10.24 -4.52
N ASP A 174 -11.52 8.92 -4.40
CA ASP A 174 -12.56 7.96 -4.00
C ASP A 174 -12.52 7.59 -2.50
N ASN A 175 -11.83 8.35 -1.66
CA ASN A 175 -11.76 8.17 -0.21
C ASN A 175 -11.25 6.78 0.26
N ALA A 176 -10.29 6.19 -0.43
CA ALA A 176 -9.61 4.99 0.05
C ALA A 176 -9.09 5.21 1.49
N LYS A 177 -9.30 4.21 2.35
CA LYS A 177 -8.86 4.25 3.76
C LYS A 177 -7.50 3.62 3.98
N ILE A 178 -7.14 2.71 3.10
CA ILE A 178 -5.85 2.01 3.06
C ILE A 178 -5.20 2.36 1.74
N VAL A 179 -3.94 2.78 1.76
CA VAL A 179 -3.16 2.95 0.55
C VAL A 179 -1.99 1.98 0.57
N LEU A 180 -1.97 1.11 -0.43
CA LEU A 180 -0.91 0.15 -0.68
C LEU A 180 0.02 0.71 -1.75
N TYR A 181 1.31 0.83 -1.44
CA TYR A 181 2.37 1.20 -2.36
C TYR A 181 3.21 -0.03 -2.65
N ASP A 182 3.20 -0.50 -3.90
CA ASP A 182 4.02 -1.64 -4.33
C ASP A 182 5.25 -1.14 -5.07
N GLU A 183 6.40 -1.15 -4.39
CA GLU A 183 7.69 -0.67 -4.84
C GLU A 183 7.67 0.77 -5.43
N PRO A 184 7.16 1.77 -4.70
CA PRO A 184 6.95 3.11 -5.22
C PRO A 184 8.25 3.82 -5.63
N LEU A 185 9.42 3.30 -5.27
CA LEU A 185 10.72 3.90 -5.56
C LEU A 185 11.47 3.23 -6.71
N ALA A 186 10.96 2.11 -7.26
CA ALA A 186 11.71 1.26 -8.19
C ALA A 186 12.20 1.98 -9.45
N ASN A 187 11.39 2.89 -10.01
CA ASN A 187 11.66 3.58 -11.27
C ASN A 187 12.03 5.08 -11.09
N LEU A 188 12.40 5.48 -9.87
CA LEU A 188 12.73 6.86 -9.55
C LEU A 188 14.23 7.05 -9.32
N ASP A 189 14.73 8.21 -9.74
CA ASP A 189 16.02 8.69 -9.28
C ASP A 189 15.99 9.00 -7.78
N PRO A 190 17.14 9.05 -7.08
CA PRO A 190 17.18 9.21 -5.62
C PRO A 190 16.48 10.48 -5.12
N LEU A 191 16.49 11.58 -5.87
CA LEU A 191 15.86 12.83 -5.48
C LEU A 191 14.32 12.71 -5.60
N SER A 192 13.85 12.18 -6.72
CA SER A 192 12.42 11.91 -6.95
C SER A 192 11.87 10.90 -5.95
N GLY A 193 12.65 9.85 -5.61
CA GLY A 193 12.30 8.88 -4.57
C GLY A 193 12.11 9.53 -3.21
N LYS A 194 13.00 10.43 -2.81
CA LYS A 194 12.87 11.18 -1.56
C LYS A 194 11.59 12.01 -1.53
N TYR A 195 11.28 12.74 -2.61
CA TYR A 195 10.03 13.51 -2.70
C TYR A 195 8.78 12.61 -2.66
N ALA A 196 8.83 11.43 -3.27
CA ALA A 196 7.73 10.48 -3.21
C ALA A 196 7.44 10.03 -1.76
N ILE A 197 8.46 9.66 -1.00
CA ILE A 197 8.30 9.27 0.41
C ILE A 197 7.84 10.46 1.27
N GLU A 198 8.29 11.68 0.99
CA GLU A 198 7.80 12.89 1.65
C GLU A 198 6.30 13.07 1.42
N LEU A 199 5.85 12.97 0.17
CA LEU A 199 4.44 13.06 -0.20
C LEU A 199 3.59 11.96 0.47
N ILE A 200 4.05 10.70 0.44
CA ILE A 200 3.40 9.58 1.13
C ILE A 200 3.24 9.89 2.62
N SER A 201 4.25 10.49 3.25
CA SER A 201 4.22 10.82 4.68
C SER A 201 3.28 12.00 4.99
N GLU A 202 3.24 13.02 4.13
CA GLU A 202 2.29 14.13 4.25
C GLU A 202 0.85 13.61 4.14
N LEU A 203 0.56 12.79 3.13
CA LEU A 203 -0.76 12.20 2.90
C LEU A 203 -1.22 11.31 4.04
N HIS A 204 -0.33 10.46 4.54
CA HIS A 204 -0.61 9.61 5.70
C HIS A 204 -1.07 10.45 6.90
N LYS A 205 -0.36 11.55 7.22
CA LYS A 205 -0.68 12.42 8.36
C LYS A 205 -1.98 13.19 8.15
N ASP A 206 -2.13 13.85 7.01
CA ASP A 206 -3.23 14.78 6.75
C ASP A 206 -4.57 14.05 6.59
N LYS A 207 -4.57 12.87 5.98
CA LYS A 207 -5.79 12.07 5.73
C LYS A 207 -6.00 10.94 6.73
N LYS A 208 -5.07 10.73 7.67
CA LYS A 208 -5.08 9.63 8.66
C LYS A 208 -5.25 8.26 7.98
N LEU A 209 -4.55 8.07 6.87
CA LEU A 209 -4.62 6.84 6.08
C LEU A 209 -3.90 5.69 6.78
N THR A 210 -4.39 4.48 6.61
CA THR A 210 -3.57 3.29 6.83
C THR A 210 -2.66 3.11 5.63
N THR A 211 -1.35 3.11 5.85
CA THR A 211 -0.36 3.11 4.77
C THR A 211 0.48 1.86 4.82
N VAL A 212 0.47 1.10 3.74
CA VAL A 212 1.29 -0.12 3.57
C VAL A 212 2.25 0.11 2.43
N ILE A 213 3.56 0.07 2.70
CA ILE A 213 4.61 0.26 1.71
C ILE A 213 5.35 -1.06 1.55
N ILE A 214 5.39 -1.62 0.35
CA ILE A 214 6.24 -2.76 0.01
C ILE A 214 7.49 -2.21 -0.65
N GLU A 215 8.67 -2.47 -0.08
CA GLU A 215 9.93 -1.98 -0.59
C GLU A 215 11.08 -2.98 -0.39
N HIS A 216 12.07 -2.89 -1.27
CA HIS A 216 13.32 -3.61 -1.14
C HIS A 216 14.40 -2.77 -0.42
N ARG A 217 14.40 -1.44 -0.64
CA ARG A 217 15.38 -0.49 -0.11
C ARG A 217 14.82 0.20 1.14
N LEU A 218 14.98 -0.46 2.27
CA LEU A 218 14.47 0.05 3.55
C LEU A 218 15.07 1.42 3.92
N GLU A 219 16.36 1.64 3.63
CA GLU A 219 17.06 2.89 3.91
C GLU A 219 16.40 4.13 3.28
N ASP A 220 15.80 3.98 2.10
CA ASP A 220 15.13 5.08 1.41
C ASP A 220 13.81 5.49 2.09
N VAL A 221 13.24 4.61 2.91
CA VAL A 221 11.96 4.84 3.60
C VAL A 221 12.17 5.27 5.05
N LEU A 222 13.25 4.83 5.70
CA LEU A 222 13.53 5.04 7.14
C LEU A 222 13.78 6.51 7.52
N HIS A 223 14.00 7.43 6.60
CA HIS A 223 14.18 8.84 6.94
C HIS A 223 12.86 9.54 7.33
N ARG A 224 11.74 8.81 7.33
CA ARG A 224 10.42 9.26 7.78
C ARG A 224 9.87 8.33 8.86
N GLU A 225 8.95 8.87 9.67
CA GLU A 225 8.29 8.08 10.71
C GLU A 225 7.55 6.88 10.11
N ILE A 226 7.86 5.70 10.63
CA ILE A 226 7.24 4.41 10.33
C ILE A 226 6.88 3.78 11.66
N ASP A 227 5.66 3.26 11.79
CA ASP A 227 5.22 2.63 13.03
C ASP A 227 5.81 1.23 13.19
N ARG A 228 5.83 0.43 12.10
CA ARG A 228 6.30 -0.96 12.13
C ARG A 228 6.96 -1.36 10.81
N ILE A 229 7.91 -2.28 10.94
CA ILE A 229 8.52 -3.00 9.81
C ILE A 229 8.14 -4.46 9.93
N ILE A 230 7.61 -4.99 8.83
CA ILE A 230 7.25 -6.40 8.67
C ILE A 230 8.26 -7.03 7.73
N VAL A 231 8.98 -8.04 8.20
CA VAL A 231 9.99 -8.75 7.43
C VAL A 231 9.40 -10.05 6.91
N VAL A 232 9.38 -10.23 5.60
CA VAL A 232 8.85 -11.42 4.93
C VAL A 232 9.99 -12.19 4.28
N ASP A 233 10.10 -13.48 4.61
CA ASP A 233 11.00 -14.41 3.94
C ASP A 233 10.31 -15.76 3.66
N LYS A 234 10.52 -16.29 2.47
CA LYS A 234 9.96 -17.59 2.02
C LYS A 234 8.46 -17.74 2.36
N GLY A 235 7.69 -16.69 2.09
CA GLY A 235 6.24 -16.67 2.31
C GLY A 235 5.81 -16.62 3.77
N ARG A 236 6.69 -16.30 4.71
CA ARG A 236 6.40 -16.20 6.14
C ARG A 236 6.78 -14.84 6.70
N ILE A 237 6.08 -14.37 7.71
CA ILE A 237 6.51 -13.22 8.51
C ILE A 237 7.54 -13.75 9.50
N ILE A 238 8.76 -13.24 9.41
CA ILE A 238 9.87 -13.61 10.29
C ILE A 238 10.15 -12.56 11.37
N ALA A 239 9.68 -11.32 11.16
CA ALA A 239 9.70 -10.27 12.18
C ALA A 239 8.58 -9.26 11.91
N ASP A 240 8.07 -8.66 12.98
CA ASP A 240 7.04 -7.61 12.98
C ASP A 240 7.27 -6.74 14.23
N ASP A 241 8.00 -5.64 14.07
CA ASP A 241 8.41 -4.79 15.18
C ASP A 241 8.66 -3.34 14.73
N THR A 242 8.99 -2.48 15.70
CA THR A 242 9.41 -1.09 15.44
C THR A 242 10.70 -1.04 14.62
N PRO A 243 10.93 0.04 13.84
CA PRO A 243 12.17 0.22 13.10
C PRO A 243 13.43 0.06 13.98
N ASP A 244 13.42 0.63 15.17
CA ASP A 244 14.55 0.57 16.09
C ASP A 244 14.93 -0.85 16.52
N ASN A 245 13.93 -1.71 16.75
CA ASN A 245 14.14 -3.09 17.15
C ASN A 245 14.65 -3.93 15.97
N ILE A 246 14.03 -3.80 14.79
CA ILE A 246 14.47 -4.50 13.57
C ILE A 246 15.92 -4.17 13.21
N LEU A 247 16.32 -2.90 13.34
CA LEU A 247 17.68 -2.47 13.04
C LEU A 247 18.70 -3.00 14.07
N LYS A 248 18.34 -3.03 15.38
CA LYS A 248 19.21 -3.56 16.44
C LYS A 248 19.50 -5.06 16.29
N GLU A 249 18.51 -5.84 15.86
CA GLU A 249 18.64 -7.29 15.71
C GLU A 249 19.45 -7.71 14.47
N ASN A 250 19.81 -6.74 13.63
CA ASN A 250 20.56 -6.97 12.38
C ASN A 250 19.92 -8.05 11.47
N LEU A 251 18.59 -8.19 11.55
CA LEU A 251 17.83 -9.21 10.82
C LEU A 251 17.98 -9.06 9.31
N LEU A 252 18.08 -7.82 8.84
CA LEU A 252 18.22 -7.51 7.41
C LEU A 252 19.55 -7.98 6.82
N SER A 253 20.63 -8.00 7.62
CA SER A 253 21.94 -8.48 7.15
C SER A 253 22.04 -10.02 7.03
N LYS A 254 21.11 -10.74 7.64
CA LYS A 254 21.03 -12.22 7.59
C LYS A 254 20.22 -12.72 6.38
N MET A 255 19.64 -11.80 5.59
CA MET A 255 18.77 -12.10 4.47
C MET A 255 19.47 -12.00 3.08
N ASN A 256 20.79 -11.75 3.06
CA ASN A 256 21.64 -11.75 1.86
C ASN A 256 22.31 -13.11 1.63
#